data_df7c34933580df565a2067c96f006543
#
_entry.id   df7c34933580df565a2067c96f006543
#
_cell.length_a   1.000
_cell.length_b   1.000
_cell.length_c   1.000
_cell.angle_alpha   90.00
_cell.angle_beta   90.00
_cell.angle_gamma   90.00
#
_symmetry.space_group_name_H-M   'P 1'
#
loop_
_entity.id
_entity.type
_entity.pdbx_description
1 polymer ?
#
loop_
_entity_poly.entity_id
_entity_poly.type
_entity_poly.pdbx_seq_one_letter_code
_entity_poly.pdbx_strand_id
1 'polypeptide(L)'
;LQITEKNIGRYLEWWHRERHLARTDLVWLSNTILGYPDVTERVHGPILAALQKFPGATECHKTVEDYRAAMDGKVLWEPKCKMELLPPNEGFEQNRDNLILFPRGHIKTTIVSVAHSIQWLINYPNVRILGTTATETLITSIVLEIRNHFILNDQFRLLFPELCPQSKEGKIPEFGNLSGFTVPCRDNNNKKLGPGGKEQSFLASTVGSAITGYHGDVQKSDDLVEKINSSSQNGIDEVIRHAGSMGDLLEKYNTDDPTKPLKGWTDMVGTPWDFSDLYQVRRNDHAARRTKGLPDAFNLVVRSAAPNWPEGPFLWPERMGYVALKEIEDDPMKGPAQLAA
;
A
#
# COMPACT_ATOMS: atom_id res chain seq x y z
N LEU A 1 -1.85 2.71 -29.90
CA LEU A 1 -1.61 1.60 -30.87
C LEU A 1 -2.96 1.06 -31.30
N GLN A 2 -3.24 1.09 -32.59
CA GLN A 2 -4.45 0.46 -33.12
C GLN A 2 -4.22 -1.05 -33.14
N ILE A 3 -5.02 -1.81 -32.36
CA ILE A 3 -4.91 -3.26 -32.29
C ILE A 3 -5.57 -3.83 -33.54
N THR A 4 -4.83 -4.66 -34.27
CA THR A 4 -5.24 -5.33 -35.50
C THR A 4 -4.97 -6.82 -35.38
N GLU A 5 -5.59 -7.62 -36.22
CA GLU A 5 -5.32 -9.07 -36.27
C GLU A 5 -3.84 -9.43 -36.43
N LYS A 6 -3.07 -8.57 -37.11
CA LYS A 6 -1.63 -8.80 -37.31
C LYS A 6 -0.77 -8.57 -36.09
N ASN A 7 -1.24 -7.74 -35.11
CA ASN A 7 -0.44 -7.39 -33.93
C ASN A 7 -1.06 -7.83 -32.59
N ILE A 8 -2.25 -8.46 -32.62
CA ILE A 8 -2.96 -8.88 -31.41
C ILE A 8 -2.15 -9.83 -30.54
N GLY A 9 -1.40 -10.76 -31.13
CA GLY A 9 -0.51 -11.67 -30.38
C GLY A 9 0.54 -10.92 -29.57
N ARG A 10 1.29 -10.01 -30.20
CA ARG A 10 2.31 -9.18 -29.53
C ARG A 10 1.67 -8.27 -28.47
N TYR A 11 0.47 -7.76 -28.74
CA TYR A 11 -0.23 -6.95 -27.75
C TYR A 11 -0.59 -7.75 -26.50
N LEU A 12 -1.07 -8.98 -26.65
CA LEU A 12 -1.40 -9.85 -25.52
C LEU A 12 -0.16 -10.27 -24.74
N GLU A 13 0.95 -10.60 -25.41
CA GLU A 13 2.23 -10.88 -24.76
C GLU A 13 2.70 -9.68 -23.92
N TRP A 14 2.66 -8.48 -24.50
CA TRP A 14 2.97 -7.25 -23.79
C TRP A 14 2.03 -7.06 -22.60
N TRP A 15 0.71 -7.17 -22.80
CA TRP A 15 -0.31 -6.96 -21.78
C TRP A 15 -0.15 -7.94 -20.59
N HIS A 16 0.11 -9.21 -20.85
CA HIS A 16 0.36 -10.21 -19.81
C HIS A 16 1.66 -9.90 -19.05
N ARG A 17 2.73 -9.53 -19.76
CA ARG A 17 3.99 -9.16 -19.15
C ARG A 17 3.84 -7.96 -18.20
N GLU A 18 3.18 -6.89 -18.66
CA GLU A 18 2.99 -5.68 -17.84
C GLU A 18 2.16 -5.97 -16.59
N ARG A 19 1.12 -6.78 -16.72
CA ARG A 19 0.30 -7.22 -15.58
C ARG A 19 1.10 -8.07 -14.59
N HIS A 20 1.90 -9.00 -15.09
CA HIS A 20 2.77 -9.81 -14.25
C HIS A 20 3.77 -8.94 -13.49
N LEU A 21 4.47 -8.05 -14.17
CA LEU A 21 5.43 -7.12 -13.55
C LEU A 21 4.74 -6.22 -12.51
N ALA A 22 3.58 -5.64 -12.82
CA ALA A 22 2.85 -4.82 -11.86
C ALA A 22 2.47 -5.57 -10.57
N ARG A 23 2.19 -6.87 -10.67
CA ARG A 23 1.85 -7.73 -9.52
C ARG A 23 3.06 -8.13 -8.68
N THR A 24 4.20 -8.34 -9.31
CA THR A 24 5.38 -8.94 -8.69
C THR A 24 6.51 -7.96 -8.40
N ASP A 25 6.49 -6.78 -9.05
CA ASP A 25 7.53 -5.76 -8.93
C ASP A 25 6.90 -4.40 -8.58
N LEU A 26 7.07 -3.98 -7.32
CA LEU A 26 6.52 -2.73 -6.82
C LEU A 26 7.22 -1.50 -7.42
N VAL A 27 8.49 -1.61 -7.82
CA VAL A 27 9.20 -0.54 -8.55
C VAL A 27 8.58 -0.36 -9.93
N TRP A 28 8.37 -1.47 -10.64
CA TRP A 28 7.71 -1.43 -11.96
C TRP A 28 6.30 -0.84 -11.87
N LEU A 29 5.49 -1.32 -10.94
CA LEU A 29 4.16 -0.78 -10.71
C LEU A 29 4.22 0.72 -10.46
N SER A 30 5.06 1.16 -9.51
CA SER A 30 5.18 2.56 -9.12
C SER A 30 5.63 3.45 -10.27
N ASN A 31 6.73 3.09 -10.94
CA ASN A 31 7.34 3.93 -11.97
C ASN A 31 6.57 3.91 -13.28
N THR A 32 6.30 2.69 -13.76
CA THR A 32 5.80 2.51 -15.13
C THR A 32 4.30 2.69 -15.21
N ILE A 33 3.56 2.19 -14.22
CA ILE A 33 2.10 2.16 -14.28
C ILE A 33 1.48 3.33 -13.52
N LEU A 34 1.99 3.62 -12.31
CA LEU A 34 1.42 4.67 -11.45
C LEU A 34 2.06 6.05 -11.68
N GLY A 35 3.19 6.12 -12.39
CA GLY A 35 3.83 7.39 -12.74
C GLY A 35 4.62 8.04 -11.60
N TYR A 36 5.23 7.25 -10.71
CA TYR A 36 6.11 7.70 -9.62
C TYR A 36 7.60 7.42 -9.95
N PRO A 37 8.24 8.18 -10.84
CA PRO A 37 9.60 7.90 -11.30
C PRO A 37 10.66 8.00 -10.20
N ASP A 38 10.35 8.65 -9.09
CA ASP A 38 11.24 8.82 -7.95
C ASP A 38 11.37 7.55 -7.08
N VAL A 39 10.52 6.55 -7.26
CA VAL A 39 10.64 5.26 -6.57
C VAL A 39 11.78 4.47 -7.20
N THR A 40 12.86 4.24 -6.46
CA THR A 40 14.04 3.53 -6.95
C THR A 40 14.53 2.48 -5.95
N GLU A 41 15.09 1.38 -6.44
CA GLU A 41 15.71 0.37 -5.59
C GLU A 41 16.88 0.92 -4.77
N ARG A 42 17.66 1.85 -5.34
CA ARG A 42 18.81 2.45 -4.67
C ARG A 42 18.42 3.15 -3.37
N VAL A 43 17.33 3.89 -3.36
CA VAL A 43 16.86 4.65 -2.19
C VAL A 43 15.91 3.80 -1.34
N HIS A 44 14.96 3.13 -1.98
CA HIS A 44 13.81 2.49 -1.34
C HIS A 44 13.92 0.96 -1.24
N GLY A 45 15.03 0.36 -1.71
CA GLY A 45 15.23 -1.09 -1.73
C GLY A 45 14.83 -1.81 -0.43
N PRO A 46 15.21 -1.33 0.76
CA PRO A 46 14.81 -1.97 2.01
C PRO A 46 13.31 -1.96 2.27
N ILE A 47 12.58 -0.88 1.89
CA ILE A 47 11.11 -0.83 1.96
C ILE A 47 10.53 -1.85 0.99
N LEU A 48 10.98 -1.80 -0.26
CA LEU A 48 10.50 -2.69 -1.32
C LEU A 48 10.69 -4.16 -0.97
N ALA A 49 11.87 -4.53 -0.45
CA ALA A 49 12.16 -5.89 0.01
C ALA A 49 11.27 -6.35 1.17
N ALA A 50 10.90 -5.44 2.09
CA ALA A 50 9.99 -5.75 3.18
C ALA A 50 8.55 -5.95 2.68
N LEU A 51 8.11 -5.14 1.71
CA LEU A 51 6.74 -5.14 1.20
C LEU A 51 6.45 -6.25 0.18
N GLN A 52 7.41 -6.64 -0.64
CA GLN A 52 7.19 -7.56 -1.77
C GLN A 52 7.16 -9.05 -1.39
N LYS A 53 6.93 -9.37 -0.13
CA LYS A 53 6.79 -10.75 0.36
C LYS A 53 5.35 -11.25 0.25
N PHE A 54 4.78 -11.25 -0.98
CA PHE A 54 3.43 -11.74 -1.18
C PHE A 54 3.33 -13.26 -1.09
N PRO A 55 2.24 -13.81 -0.50
CA PRO A 55 2.00 -15.26 -0.45
C PRO A 55 1.63 -15.85 -1.82
N GLY A 56 1.42 -15.02 -2.81
CA GLY A 56 1.05 -15.40 -4.15
C GLY A 56 0.37 -14.25 -4.87
N ALA A 57 0.25 -14.34 -6.17
CA ALA A 57 -0.49 -13.40 -7.00
C ALA A 57 -1.54 -14.16 -7.80
N THR A 58 -2.67 -13.50 -8.06
CA THR A 58 -3.69 -14.03 -8.94
C THR A 58 -3.45 -13.56 -10.37
N GLU A 59 -3.45 -14.46 -11.34
CA GLU A 59 -3.36 -14.10 -12.75
C GLU A 59 -4.71 -14.18 -13.43
N CYS A 60 -4.98 -13.24 -14.33
CA CYS A 60 -6.11 -13.25 -15.21
C CYS A 60 -5.66 -13.69 -16.61
N HIS A 61 -6.09 -14.84 -17.06
CA HIS A 61 -5.81 -15.34 -18.40
C HIS A 61 -6.87 -14.85 -19.39
N LYS A 62 -6.51 -13.87 -20.22
CA LYS A 62 -7.30 -13.48 -21.39
C LYS A 62 -6.81 -14.24 -22.61
N THR A 63 -7.74 -14.79 -23.34
CA THR A 63 -7.46 -15.41 -24.62
C THR A 63 -7.61 -14.40 -25.77
N VAL A 64 -7.08 -14.75 -26.95
CA VAL A 64 -7.28 -13.98 -28.18
C VAL A 64 -8.77 -13.88 -28.54
N GLU A 65 -9.54 -14.93 -28.25
CA GLU A 65 -10.98 -15.00 -28.46
C GLU A 65 -11.75 -14.02 -27.59
N ASP A 66 -11.37 -13.87 -26.31
CA ASP A 66 -11.96 -12.91 -25.40
C ASP A 66 -11.76 -11.47 -25.90
N TYR A 67 -10.59 -11.22 -26.47
CA TYR A 67 -10.26 -9.90 -27.02
C TYR A 67 -11.04 -9.60 -28.30
N ARG A 68 -11.16 -10.59 -29.20
CA ARG A 68 -11.96 -10.47 -30.42
C ARG A 68 -13.45 -10.21 -30.09
N ALA A 69 -14.00 -10.93 -29.12
CA ALA A 69 -15.38 -10.75 -28.69
C ALA A 69 -15.63 -9.34 -28.11
N ALA A 70 -14.67 -8.79 -27.39
CA ALA A 70 -14.75 -7.42 -26.85
C ALA A 70 -14.66 -6.35 -27.97
N MET A 71 -13.79 -6.56 -28.98
CA MET A 71 -13.66 -5.64 -30.13
C MET A 71 -14.90 -5.64 -31.04
N ASP A 72 -15.59 -6.78 -31.16
CA ASP A 72 -16.82 -6.89 -31.95
C ASP A 72 -18.06 -6.30 -31.24
N GLY A 73 -17.91 -5.75 -30.03
CA GLY A 73 -18.99 -5.17 -29.23
C GLY A 73 -20.04 -6.19 -28.76
N LYS A 74 -19.76 -7.49 -28.92
CA LYS A 74 -20.69 -8.58 -28.61
C LYS A 74 -20.75 -8.95 -27.15
N VAL A 75 -19.74 -8.53 -26.35
CA VAL A 75 -19.67 -8.79 -24.93
C VAL A 75 -19.23 -7.50 -24.23
N LEU A 76 -20.08 -6.96 -23.37
CA LEU A 76 -19.63 -6.09 -22.31
C LEU A 76 -18.60 -6.91 -21.51
N TRP A 77 -17.41 -6.35 -21.37
CA TRP A 77 -16.26 -7.04 -20.82
C TRP A 77 -16.55 -7.52 -19.38
N GLU A 78 -17.04 -8.74 -19.25
CA GLU A 78 -17.05 -9.44 -17.99
C GLU A 78 -15.73 -10.20 -17.87
N PRO A 79 -14.87 -9.86 -16.90
CA PRO A 79 -13.64 -10.58 -16.70
C PRO A 79 -13.96 -11.98 -16.18
N LYS A 80 -14.03 -12.97 -17.03
CA LYS A 80 -13.90 -14.37 -16.60
C LYS A 80 -12.43 -14.62 -16.26
N CYS A 81 -12.00 -14.04 -15.15
CA CYS A 81 -10.66 -14.30 -14.65
C CYS A 81 -10.64 -15.67 -14.01
N LYS A 82 -9.92 -16.62 -14.59
CA LYS A 82 -9.39 -17.73 -13.80
C LYS A 82 -8.28 -17.14 -12.93
N MET A 83 -8.53 -17.05 -11.64
CA MET A 83 -7.53 -16.64 -10.69
C MET A 83 -6.65 -17.85 -10.39
N GLU A 84 -5.40 -17.83 -10.80
CA GLU A 84 -4.40 -18.80 -10.37
C GLU A 84 -3.59 -18.20 -9.23
N LEU A 85 -3.48 -18.95 -8.15
CA LEU A 85 -2.61 -18.58 -7.03
C LEU A 85 -1.16 -18.93 -7.41
N LEU A 86 -0.30 -17.93 -7.40
CA LEU A 86 1.13 -18.16 -7.47
C LEU A 86 1.63 -18.70 -6.11
N PRO A 87 2.68 -19.53 -6.11
CA PRO A 87 3.25 -20.02 -4.87
C PRO A 87 3.75 -18.85 -4.01
N PRO A 88 3.67 -18.94 -2.68
CA PRO A 88 4.18 -17.92 -1.79
C PRO A 88 5.69 -17.73 -1.97
N ASN A 89 6.15 -16.49 -1.84
CA ASN A 89 7.57 -16.18 -1.85
C ASN A 89 8.27 -16.84 -0.64
N GLU A 90 9.50 -17.28 -0.82
CA GLU A 90 10.31 -17.88 0.24
C GLU A 90 10.43 -16.93 1.45
N GLY A 91 10.23 -17.45 2.66
CA GLY A 91 10.29 -16.67 3.91
C GLY A 91 9.05 -15.83 4.23
N PHE A 92 7.98 -15.94 3.44
CA PHE A 92 6.73 -15.24 3.66
C PHE A 92 6.11 -15.51 5.04
N GLU A 93 6.20 -16.71 5.56
CA GLU A 93 5.54 -17.11 6.81
C GLU A 93 6.20 -16.52 8.08
N GLN A 94 7.44 -16.05 7.99
CA GLN A 94 8.22 -15.71 9.18
C GLN A 94 7.94 -14.33 9.75
N ASN A 95 7.72 -13.29 8.93
CA ASN A 95 7.43 -11.94 9.41
C ASN A 95 6.61 -11.15 8.39
N ARG A 96 5.32 -11.03 8.65
CA ARG A 96 4.36 -10.32 7.78
C ARG A 96 4.18 -8.86 8.16
N ASP A 97 4.44 -8.52 9.42
CA ASP A 97 4.28 -7.16 9.91
C ASP A 97 5.57 -6.38 9.66
N ASN A 98 5.44 -5.15 9.22
CA ASN A 98 6.54 -4.25 8.96
C ASN A 98 6.45 -3.00 9.83
N LEU A 99 7.57 -2.58 10.40
CA LEU A 99 7.77 -1.24 10.92
C LEU A 99 8.84 -0.55 10.07
N ILE A 100 8.42 0.48 9.34
CA ILE A 100 9.23 1.20 8.36
C ILE A 100 9.42 2.64 8.83
N LEU A 101 10.62 2.96 9.26
CA LEU A 101 10.99 4.30 9.70
C LEU A 101 11.95 4.91 8.68
N PHE A 102 11.42 5.87 7.94
CA PHE A 102 12.14 6.54 6.86
C PHE A 102 12.05 8.05 7.02
N PRO A 103 13.07 8.80 6.58
CA PRO A 103 13.09 10.24 6.72
C PRO A 103 11.93 10.91 5.97
N ARG A 104 11.58 12.10 6.41
CA ARG A 104 10.62 12.94 5.68
C ARG A 104 11.11 13.26 4.28
N GLY A 105 10.17 13.46 3.35
CA GLY A 105 10.49 13.76 1.96
C GLY A 105 11.00 12.56 1.13
N HIS A 106 11.07 11.35 1.70
CA HIS A 106 11.51 10.14 1.00
C HIS A 106 10.35 9.28 0.49
N ILE A 107 9.22 9.89 0.16
CA ILE A 107 8.03 9.30 -0.52
C ILE A 107 7.53 7.97 0.07
N LYS A 108 7.76 7.73 1.37
CA LYS A 108 7.33 6.51 2.06
C LYS A 108 5.82 6.24 1.95
N THR A 109 4.99 7.29 2.10
CA THR A 109 3.53 7.24 1.95
C THR A 109 3.12 6.76 0.56
N THR A 110 3.71 7.33 -0.49
CA THR A 110 3.45 6.94 -1.89
C THR A 110 3.75 5.46 -2.13
N ILE A 111 4.84 4.94 -1.56
CA ILE A 111 5.22 3.53 -1.73
C ILE A 111 4.32 2.61 -0.88
N VAL A 112 4.24 2.87 0.43
CA VAL A 112 3.62 1.93 1.39
C VAL A 112 2.10 2.03 1.36
N SER A 113 1.58 3.26 1.39
CA SER A 113 0.14 3.49 1.57
C SER A 113 -0.61 3.57 0.25
N VAL A 114 0.02 4.05 -0.84
CA VAL A 114 -0.63 4.15 -2.15
C VAL A 114 -0.25 2.97 -3.04
N ALA A 115 0.99 2.90 -3.54
CA ALA A 115 1.38 1.90 -4.55
C ALA A 115 1.22 0.45 -4.07
N HIS A 116 1.67 0.15 -2.84
CA HIS A 116 1.53 -1.19 -2.28
C HIS A 116 0.07 -1.56 -1.98
N SER A 117 -0.80 -0.60 -1.62
CA SER A 117 -2.24 -0.86 -1.49
C SER A 117 -2.86 -1.21 -2.85
N ILE A 118 -2.48 -0.52 -3.92
CA ILE A 118 -2.89 -0.87 -5.28
C ILE A 118 -2.37 -2.26 -5.65
N GLN A 119 -1.11 -2.59 -5.31
CA GLN A 119 -0.55 -3.91 -5.57
C GLN A 119 -1.31 -5.02 -4.82
N TRP A 120 -1.76 -4.78 -3.59
CA TRP A 120 -2.66 -5.69 -2.89
C TRP A 120 -3.96 -5.92 -3.65
N LEU A 121 -4.59 -4.86 -4.14
CA LEU A 121 -5.89 -4.94 -4.85
C LEU A 121 -5.78 -5.67 -6.19
N ILE A 122 -4.67 -5.50 -6.93
CA ILE A 122 -4.47 -6.23 -8.20
C ILE A 122 -4.11 -7.70 -8.01
N ASN A 123 -3.58 -8.07 -6.83
CA ASN A 123 -3.27 -9.46 -6.49
C ASN A 123 -4.45 -10.17 -5.81
N TYR A 124 -5.20 -9.45 -4.97
CA TYR A 124 -6.28 -10.01 -4.16
C TYR A 124 -7.50 -9.08 -4.20
N PRO A 125 -8.37 -9.21 -5.20
CA PRO A 125 -9.53 -8.32 -5.35
C PRO A 125 -10.50 -8.32 -4.16
N ASN A 126 -10.55 -9.41 -3.40
CA ASN A 126 -11.39 -9.53 -2.20
C ASN A 126 -10.72 -9.02 -0.93
N VAL A 127 -9.47 -8.54 -1.00
CA VAL A 127 -8.76 -8.01 0.17
C VAL A 127 -9.48 -6.80 0.77
N ARG A 128 -9.43 -6.70 2.10
CA ARG A 128 -9.94 -5.59 2.90
C ARG A 128 -8.76 -4.85 3.51
N ILE A 129 -8.48 -3.66 3.00
CA ILE A 129 -7.38 -2.82 3.48
C ILE A 129 -7.94 -1.79 4.46
N LEU A 130 -7.40 -1.77 5.67
CA LEU A 130 -7.67 -0.74 6.68
C LEU A 130 -6.54 0.28 6.66
N GLY A 131 -6.81 1.47 6.11
CA GLY A 131 -5.87 2.61 6.12
C GLY A 131 -6.10 3.47 7.35
N THR A 132 -5.05 3.81 8.10
CA THR A 132 -5.15 4.69 9.26
C THR A 132 -3.99 5.66 9.36
N THR A 133 -4.28 6.91 9.72
CA THR A 133 -3.31 8.01 9.89
C THR A 133 -3.64 8.81 11.13
N ALA A 134 -2.73 9.72 11.52
CA ALA A 134 -3.01 10.67 12.61
C ALA A 134 -4.15 11.64 12.27
N THR A 135 -4.27 12.04 11.00
CA THR A 135 -5.19 13.11 10.57
C THR A 135 -6.11 12.69 9.41
N GLU A 136 -7.33 13.24 9.41
CA GLU A 136 -8.28 13.02 8.32
C GLU A 136 -7.77 13.55 6.98
N THR A 137 -7.06 14.65 6.99
CA THR A 137 -6.48 15.25 5.77
C THR A 137 -5.53 14.28 5.08
N LEU A 138 -4.65 13.61 5.83
CA LEU A 138 -3.68 12.68 5.26
C LEU A 138 -4.37 11.43 4.69
N ILE A 139 -5.26 10.79 5.46
CA ILE A 139 -5.94 9.58 4.96
C ILE A 139 -6.84 9.88 3.76
N THR A 140 -7.51 11.02 3.76
CA THR A 140 -8.33 11.48 2.64
C THR A 140 -7.49 11.66 1.38
N SER A 141 -6.29 12.25 1.49
CA SER A 141 -5.38 12.40 0.34
C SER A 141 -4.91 11.06 -0.21
N ILE A 142 -4.60 10.10 0.67
CA ILE A 142 -4.21 8.73 0.28
C ILE A 142 -5.36 8.04 -0.47
N VAL A 143 -6.57 8.08 0.07
CA VAL A 143 -7.76 7.49 -0.59
C VAL A 143 -8.00 8.13 -1.96
N LEU A 144 -7.92 9.45 -2.05
CA LEU A 144 -8.12 10.17 -3.30
C LEU A 144 -7.06 9.78 -4.33
N GLU A 145 -5.80 9.70 -3.94
CA GLU A 145 -4.69 9.33 -4.83
C GLU A 145 -4.86 7.90 -5.35
N ILE A 146 -5.16 6.93 -4.47
CA ILE A 146 -5.46 5.55 -4.88
C ILE A 146 -6.62 5.54 -5.88
N ARG A 147 -7.76 6.16 -5.55
CA ARG A 147 -8.96 6.20 -6.42
C ARG A 147 -8.67 6.82 -7.78
N ASN A 148 -7.84 7.85 -7.84
CA ASN A 148 -7.48 8.51 -9.10
C ASN A 148 -6.78 7.54 -10.08
N HIS A 149 -5.99 6.59 -9.60
CA HIS A 149 -5.43 5.56 -10.47
C HIS A 149 -6.50 4.66 -11.08
N PHE A 150 -7.56 4.33 -10.35
CA PHE A 150 -8.66 3.52 -10.89
C PHE A 150 -9.59 4.30 -11.83
N ILE A 151 -9.69 5.62 -11.67
CA ILE A 151 -10.62 6.46 -12.42
C ILE A 151 -9.94 7.15 -13.61
N LEU A 152 -8.72 7.68 -13.44
CA LEU A 152 -8.07 8.61 -14.36
C LEU A 152 -6.79 8.08 -15.01
N ASN A 153 -6.14 7.06 -14.46
CA ASN A 153 -4.90 6.53 -15.02
C ASN A 153 -5.19 5.58 -16.17
N ASP A 154 -5.06 6.06 -17.40
CA ASP A 154 -5.35 5.30 -18.60
C ASP A 154 -4.54 4.00 -18.73
N GLN A 155 -3.26 4.03 -18.34
CA GLN A 155 -2.40 2.85 -18.38
C GLN A 155 -2.85 1.78 -17.38
N PHE A 156 -3.16 2.18 -16.15
CA PHE A 156 -3.69 1.28 -15.14
C PHE A 156 -5.04 0.69 -15.59
N ARG A 157 -5.93 1.52 -16.10
CA ARG A 157 -7.25 1.12 -16.61
C ARG A 157 -7.17 0.16 -17.80
N LEU A 158 -6.18 0.34 -18.67
CA LEU A 158 -5.91 -0.56 -19.79
C LEU A 158 -5.44 -1.94 -19.31
N LEU A 159 -4.60 -1.97 -18.28
CA LEU A 159 -4.03 -3.22 -17.77
C LEU A 159 -4.99 -3.96 -16.82
N PHE A 160 -5.74 -3.23 -15.99
CA PHE A 160 -6.62 -3.78 -14.95
C PHE A 160 -8.05 -3.24 -15.04
N PRO A 161 -8.71 -3.36 -16.21
CA PRO A 161 -10.05 -2.80 -16.41
C PRO A 161 -11.11 -3.47 -15.50
N GLU A 162 -10.87 -4.71 -15.05
CA GLU A 162 -11.74 -5.43 -14.12
C GLU A 162 -11.82 -4.78 -12.74
N LEU A 163 -10.76 -4.07 -12.35
CA LEU A 163 -10.68 -3.35 -11.06
C LEU A 163 -11.26 -1.94 -11.17
N CYS A 164 -11.46 -1.43 -12.38
CA CYS A 164 -11.79 -0.04 -12.63
C CYS A 164 -13.28 0.16 -12.83
N PRO A 165 -13.86 1.23 -12.26
CA PRO A 165 -15.27 1.55 -12.50
C PRO A 165 -15.47 1.92 -13.96
N GLN A 166 -16.58 1.43 -14.55
CA GLN A 166 -16.93 1.71 -15.95
C GLN A 166 -17.61 3.08 -16.07
N SER A 167 -17.16 3.88 -17.02
CA SER A 167 -17.80 5.14 -17.35
C SER A 167 -19.14 4.89 -18.03
N LYS A 168 -20.19 5.55 -17.58
CA LYS A 168 -21.50 5.58 -18.25
C LYS A 168 -21.69 6.97 -18.86
N GLU A 169 -22.02 7.01 -20.15
CA GLU A 169 -22.39 8.24 -20.86
C GLU A 169 -21.34 9.39 -20.75
N GLY A 170 -20.04 9.05 -20.71
CA GLY A 170 -18.97 10.05 -20.64
C GLY A 170 -18.83 10.76 -19.28
N LYS A 171 -19.55 10.33 -18.25
CA LYS A 171 -19.42 10.86 -16.89
C LYS A 171 -18.30 10.16 -16.15
N ILE A 172 -17.63 10.89 -15.24
CA ILE A 172 -16.70 10.28 -14.28
C ILE A 172 -17.47 9.26 -13.45
N PRO A 173 -17.04 7.99 -13.42
CA PRO A 173 -17.78 6.96 -12.72
C PRO A 173 -17.73 7.18 -11.21
N GLU A 174 -18.83 6.87 -10.53
CA GLU A 174 -18.84 6.79 -9.08
C GLU A 174 -17.96 5.61 -8.60
N PHE A 175 -17.05 5.90 -7.69
CA PHE A 175 -16.13 4.91 -7.14
C PHE A 175 -15.87 5.17 -5.66
N GLY A 176 -16.86 4.85 -4.81
CA GLY A 176 -16.81 5.10 -3.39
C GLY A 176 -16.76 6.60 -3.03
N ASN A 177 -16.23 6.89 -1.84
CA ASN A 177 -16.07 8.25 -1.32
C ASN A 177 -14.69 8.41 -0.65
N LEU A 178 -14.46 9.48 0.10
CA LEU A 178 -13.19 9.74 0.78
C LEU A 178 -12.98 8.88 2.04
N SER A 179 -14.03 8.20 2.52
CA SER A 179 -13.92 7.23 3.63
C SER A 179 -13.58 5.82 3.14
N GLY A 180 -13.71 5.54 1.82
CA GLY A 180 -13.35 4.26 1.25
C GLY A 180 -14.07 3.93 -0.06
N PHE A 181 -13.68 2.78 -0.63
CA PHE A 181 -14.21 2.30 -1.90
C PHE A 181 -14.16 0.77 -2.01
N THR A 182 -14.90 0.24 -2.98
CA THR A 182 -14.93 -1.19 -3.32
C THR A 182 -14.64 -1.37 -4.80
N VAL A 183 -13.65 -2.23 -5.14
CA VAL A 183 -13.32 -2.54 -6.54
C VAL A 183 -14.44 -3.35 -7.19
N PRO A 184 -14.76 -3.11 -8.50
CA PRO A 184 -15.89 -3.72 -9.17
C PRO A 184 -15.84 -5.25 -9.31
N CYS A 185 -14.65 -5.82 -9.47
CA CYS A 185 -14.49 -7.27 -9.66
C CYS A 185 -14.54 -8.09 -8.37
N ARG A 186 -14.84 -7.46 -7.26
CA ARG A 186 -15.01 -8.14 -5.98
C ARG A 186 -16.17 -9.14 -6.07
N ASP A 187 -16.07 -10.24 -5.30
CA ASP A 187 -17.12 -11.29 -5.31
C ASP A 187 -18.50 -10.72 -4.95
N ASN A 188 -19.33 -10.54 -5.97
CA ASN A 188 -20.67 -10.00 -5.84
C ASN A 188 -21.65 -10.96 -5.16
N ASN A 189 -21.34 -12.26 -5.07
CA ASN A 189 -22.15 -13.25 -4.38
C ASN A 189 -21.96 -13.21 -2.86
N ASN A 190 -20.88 -12.59 -2.41
CA ASN A 190 -20.63 -12.42 -0.99
C ASN A 190 -21.31 -11.14 -0.48
N LYS A 191 -22.38 -11.30 0.30
CA LYS A 191 -23.15 -10.16 0.87
C LYS A 191 -22.33 -9.19 1.72
N LYS A 192 -21.17 -9.61 2.24
CA LYS A 192 -20.28 -8.74 3.02
C LYS A 192 -19.31 -7.95 2.13
N LEU A 193 -18.87 -8.56 1.03
CA LEU A 193 -17.80 -8.05 0.17
C LEU A 193 -18.31 -7.33 -1.07
N GLY A 194 -19.48 -7.70 -1.59
CA GLY A 194 -20.03 -7.16 -2.84
C GLY A 194 -20.50 -5.71 -2.76
N PRO A 195 -21.03 -5.16 -3.85
CA PRO A 195 -21.55 -3.80 -3.91
C PRO A 195 -22.61 -3.55 -2.83
N GLY A 196 -22.42 -2.50 -2.03
CA GLY A 196 -23.27 -2.22 -0.87
C GLY A 196 -22.97 -3.09 0.36
N GLY A 197 -21.97 -3.97 0.29
CA GLY A 197 -21.47 -4.74 1.42
C GLY A 197 -20.81 -3.87 2.47
N LYS A 198 -20.83 -4.32 3.72
CA LYS A 198 -20.27 -3.59 4.87
C LYS A 198 -18.75 -3.45 4.79
N GLU A 199 -18.06 -4.42 4.19
CA GLU A 199 -16.60 -4.52 4.17
C GLU A 199 -16.05 -4.03 2.82
N GLN A 200 -15.47 -2.84 2.81
CA GLN A 200 -14.91 -2.20 1.62
C GLN A 200 -13.54 -2.79 1.23
N SER A 201 -13.11 -2.56 -0.02
CA SER A 201 -11.75 -2.91 -0.48
C SER A 201 -10.69 -2.05 0.20
N PHE A 202 -10.98 -0.77 0.41
CA PHE A 202 -10.18 0.14 1.22
C PHE A 202 -11.11 0.93 2.13
N LEU A 203 -10.83 0.91 3.43
CA LEU A 203 -11.53 1.70 4.45
C LEU A 203 -10.54 2.64 5.11
N ALA A 204 -10.88 3.93 5.15
CA ALA A 204 -10.10 4.99 5.78
C ALA A 204 -10.52 5.20 7.23
N SER A 205 -9.54 5.48 8.07
CA SER A 205 -9.70 5.74 9.50
C SER A 205 -8.65 6.72 10.02
N THR A 206 -8.87 7.28 11.18
CA THR A 206 -7.90 8.12 11.90
C THR A 206 -7.74 7.66 13.34
N VAL A 207 -6.65 8.07 13.98
CA VAL A 207 -6.48 7.90 15.43
C VAL A 207 -7.71 8.46 16.16
N GLY A 208 -8.23 7.69 17.12
CA GLY A 208 -9.44 8.07 17.89
C GLY A 208 -10.78 7.75 17.22
N SER A 209 -10.79 7.35 15.92
CA SER A 209 -12.05 6.94 15.31
C SER A 209 -12.46 5.53 15.71
N ALA A 210 -13.78 5.34 15.92
CA ALA A 210 -14.34 4.04 16.25
C ALA A 210 -14.56 3.19 14.99
N ILE A 211 -13.78 2.11 14.84
CA ILE A 211 -13.90 1.18 13.70
C ILE A 211 -14.45 -0.17 14.16
N THR A 212 -15.35 -0.16 15.13
CA THR A 212 -15.91 -1.40 15.66
C THR A 212 -16.76 -2.12 14.62
N GLY A 213 -16.55 -3.43 14.51
CA GLY A 213 -17.32 -4.31 13.64
C GLY A 213 -16.90 -4.34 12.19
N TYR A 214 -15.72 -3.84 11.85
CA TYR A 214 -15.02 -4.10 10.58
C TYR A 214 -13.95 -5.18 10.80
N HIS A 215 -13.66 -5.91 9.73
CA HIS A 215 -12.55 -6.85 9.68
C HIS A 215 -11.65 -6.52 8.51
N GLY A 216 -10.33 -6.56 8.71
CA GLY A 216 -9.32 -6.28 7.70
C GLY A 216 -8.45 -7.48 7.42
N ASP A 217 -7.91 -7.55 6.23
CA ASP A 217 -6.88 -8.51 5.84
C ASP A 217 -5.51 -7.85 5.83
N VAL A 218 -5.46 -6.55 5.53
CA VAL A 218 -4.24 -5.72 5.49
C VAL A 218 -4.48 -4.42 6.23
N GLN A 219 -3.55 -4.04 7.09
CA GLN A 219 -3.53 -2.75 7.77
C GLN A 219 -2.39 -1.89 7.20
N LYS A 220 -2.72 -0.65 6.84
CA LYS A 220 -1.78 0.39 6.45
C LYS A 220 -1.84 1.52 7.47
N SER A 221 -0.82 1.63 8.32
CA SER A 221 -0.71 2.69 9.32
C SER A 221 0.37 3.68 8.87
N ASP A 222 -0.02 4.89 8.50
CA ASP A 222 0.88 5.89 7.96
C ASP A 222 0.89 7.16 8.83
N ASP A 223 2.08 7.53 9.29
CA ASP A 223 2.32 8.68 10.16
C ASP A 223 1.26 8.80 11.27
N LEU A 224 1.08 7.71 12.09
CA LEU A 224 0.18 7.72 13.24
C LEU A 224 0.63 8.69 14.33
N VAL A 225 1.95 8.93 14.42
CA VAL A 225 2.54 9.88 15.34
C VAL A 225 2.86 11.16 14.57
N GLU A 226 2.30 12.27 15.04
CA GLU A 226 2.56 13.62 14.56
C GLU A 226 2.81 14.56 15.74
N LYS A 227 3.29 15.78 15.45
CA LYS A 227 3.58 16.79 16.48
C LYS A 227 2.39 17.02 17.41
N ILE A 228 1.17 16.98 16.89
CA ILE A 228 -0.05 17.27 17.66
C ILE A 228 -0.34 16.20 18.72
N ASN A 229 -0.13 14.93 18.41
CA ASN A 229 -0.42 13.81 19.33
C ASN A 229 0.80 13.30 20.09
N SER A 230 2.01 13.76 19.76
CA SER A 230 3.24 13.48 20.49
C SER A 230 3.59 14.55 21.55
N SER A 231 2.84 15.66 21.61
CA SER A 231 3.11 16.76 22.52
C SER A 231 2.65 16.51 23.97
N SER A 232 1.93 15.43 24.23
CA SER A 232 1.46 15.04 25.56
C SER A 232 1.44 13.53 25.75
N GLN A 233 1.63 13.06 27.00
CA GLN A 233 1.56 11.64 27.31
C GLN A 233 0.20 11.03 26.94
N ASN A 234 -0.90 11.75 27.17
CA ASN A 234 -2.24 11.27 26.81
C ASN A 234 -2.38 11.05 25.30
N GLY A 235 -1.82 11.93 24.46
CA GLY A 235 -1.83 11.77 23.00
C GLY A 235 -1.00 10.55 22.56
N ILE A 236 0.17 10.36 23.16
CA ILE A 236 1.02 9.18 22.90
C ILE A 236 0.28 7.90 23.28
N ASP A 237 -0.33 7.85 24.46
CA ASP A 237 -1.08 6.69 24.95
C ASP A 237 -2.32 6.40 24.08
N GLU A 238 -2.95 7.43 23.53
CA GLU A 238 -4.07 7.26 22.58
C GLU A 238 -3.62 6.61 21.28
N VAL A 239 -2.49 7.05 20.71
CA VAL A 239 -1.91 6.45 19.50
C VAL A 239 -1.53 4.98 19.72
N ILE A 240 -0.90 4.68 20.87
CA ILE A 240 -0.51 3.30 21.22
C ILE A 240 -1.75 2.40 21.36
N ARG A 241 -2.80 2.88 22.05
CA ARG A 241 -4.06 2.13 22.19
C ARG A 241 -4.73 1.92 20.83
N HIS A 242 -4.79 2.96 19.99
CA HIS A 242 -5.35 2.87 18.65
C HIS A 242 -4.63 1.83 17.81
N ALA A 243 -3.29 1.86 17.77
CA ALA A 243 -2.49 0.88 17.04
C ALA A 243 -2.73 -0.58 17.51
N GLY A 244 -2.93 -0.78 18.83
CA GLY A 244 -3.31 -2.08 19.39
C GLY A 244 -4.68 -2.53 18.90
N SER A 245 -5.69 -1.65 19.02
CA SER A 245 -7.07 -1.94 18.60
C SER A 245 -7.19 -2.23 17.09
N MET A 246 -6.40 -1.57 16.26
CA MET A 246 -6.35 -1.85 14.82
C MET A 246 -5.84 -3.26 14.54
N GLY A 247 -4.85 -3.74 15.28
CA GLY A 247 -4.34 -5.11 15.15
C GLY A 247 -5.39 -6.18 15.49
N ASP A 248 -6.34 -5.88 16.39
CA ASP A 248 -7.43 -6.78 16.76
C ASP A 248 -8.49 -6.93 15.67
N LEU A 249 -8.55 -5.98 14.72
CA LEU A 249 -9.47 -6.03 13.57
C LEU A 249 -8.96 -6.88 12.42
N LEU A 250 -7.69 -7.32 12.46
CA LEU A 250 -7.12 -8.14 11.39
C LEU A 250 -7.58 -9.60 11.50
N GLU A 251 -7.94 -10.15 10.36
CA GLU A 251 -8.16 -11.61 10.24
C GLU A 251 -6.87 -12.36 10.52
N LYS A 252 -6.95 -13.30 11.45
CA LYS A 252 -5.78 -14.08 11.85
C LYS A 252 -5.44 -15.19 10.85
N TYR A 253 -6.47 -15.77 10.20
CA TYR A 253 -6.32 -16.85 9.22
C TYR A 253 -7.42 -16.78 8.16
N ASN A 254 -7.02 -16.82 6.89
CA ASN A 254 -7.91 -16.86 5.72
C ASN A 254 -7.64 -18.13 4.90
N THR A 255 -7.84 -19.31 5.51
CA THR A 255 -7.52 -20.60 4.87
C THR A 255 -8.53 -21.01 3.79
N ASP A 256 -9.74 -20.50 3.87
CA ASP A 256 -10.87 -20.96 3.04
C ASP A 256 -11.14 -20.08 1.81
N ASP A 257 -10.49 -18.91 1.71
CA ASP A 257 -10.66 -17.99 0.59
C ASP A 257 -9.32 -17.77 -0.13
N PRO A 258 -9.09 -18.42 -1.28
CA PRO A 258 -7.85 -18.29 -2.05
C PRO A 258 -7.66 -16.89 -2.64
N THR A 259 -8.68 -16.03 -2.63
CA THR A 259 -8.61 -14.65 -3.13
C THR A 259 -8.18 -13.64 -2.06
N LYS A 260 -7.85 -14.13 -0.87
CA LYS A 260 -7.35 -13.34 0.26
C LYS A 260 -5.99 -13.84 0.74
N PRO A 261 -5.21 -12.99 1.41
CA PRO A 261 -3.98 -13.44 2.05
C PRO A 261 -4.29 -14.43 3.19
N LEU A 262 -3.39 -15.40 3.40
CA LEU A 262 -3.56 -16.45 4.42
C LEU A 262 -3.67 -15.92 5.86
N LYS A 263 -3.07 -14.76 6.14
CA LYS A 263 -3.05 -14.14 7.47
C LYS A 263 -3.08 -12.63 7.33
N GLY A 264 -3.57 -11.92 8.32
CA GLY A 264 -3.50 -10.46 8.40
C GLY A 264 -2.06 -9.94 8.29
N TRP A 265 -1.92 -8.80 7.61
CA TRP A 265 -0.65 -8.14 7.33
C TRP A 265 -0.69 -6.70 7.81
N THR A 266 0.35 -6.25 8.52
CA THR A 266 0.47 -4.88 8.99
C THR A 266 1.70 -4.20 8.40
N ASP A 267 1.49 -3.08 7.74
CA ASP A 267 2.55 -2.13 7.38
C ASP A 267 2.36 -0.85 8.18
N MET A 268 3.26 -0.61 9.10
CA MET A 268 3.34 0.62 9.86
C MET A 268 4.51 1.44 9.34
N VAL A 269 4.23 2.64 8.85
CA VAL A 269 5.24 3.55 8.34
C VAL A 269 5.15 4.89 9.03
N GLY A 270 6.30 5.50 9.32
CA GLY A 270 6.30 6.79 9.97
C GLY A 270 7.69 7.39 10.17
N THR A 271 7.68 8.52 10.86
CA THR A 271 8.87 9.24 11.31
C THR A 271 8.78 9.41 12.82
N PRO A 272 9.78 9.00 13.62
CA PRO A 272 9.79 9.20 15.07
C PRO A 272 9.75 10.68 15.44
N TRP A 273 8.98 11.01 16.49
CA TRP A 273 8.86 12.37 17.01
C TRP A 273 9.32 12.51 18.46
N ASP A 274 9.21 11.43 19.22
CA ASP A 274 9.52 11.41 20.63
C ASP A 274 10.15 10.08 21.04
N PHE A 275 10.95 10.08 22.10
CA PHE A 275 11.58 8.88 22.65
C PHE A 275 10.59 7.90 23.32
N SER A 276 9.37 8.33 23.57
CA SER A 276 8.29 7.52 24.14
C SER A 276 7.14 7.26 23.19
N ASP A 277 7.26 7.66 21.91
CA ASP A 277 6.20 7.47 20.93
C ASP A 277 5.99 5.98 20.54
N LEU A 278 4.92 5.72 19.81
CA LEU A 278 4.55 4.38 19.34
C LEU A 278 5.73 3.65 18.65
N TYR A 279 6.49 4.37 17.82
CA TYR A 279 7.57 3.76 17.04
C TYR A 279 8.73 3.35 17.95
N GLN A 280 9.04 4.15 18.94
CA GLN A 280 10.07 3.79 19.91
C GLN A 280 9.63 2.65 20.84
N VAL A 281 8.37 2.62 21.26
CA VAL A 281 7.80 1.50 22.03
C VAL A 281 7.93 0.20 21.24
N ARG A 282 7.59 0.20 19.94
CA ARG A 282 7.76 -0.95 19.07
C ARG A 282 9.22 -1.36 18.90
N ARG A 283 10.13 -0.41 18.71
CA ARG A 283 11.57 -0.69 18.61
C ARG A 283 12.12 -1.33 19.90
N ASN A 284 11.70 -0.82 21.05
CA ASN A 284 12.09 -1.37 22.34
C ASN A 284 11.58 -2.80 22.55
N ASP A 285 10.34 -3.09 22.18
CA ASP A 285 9.80 -4.47 22.18
C ASP A 285 10.60 -5.39 21.28
N HIS A 286 10.91 -4.95 20.05
CA HIS A 286 11.73 -5.72 19.11
C HIS A 286 13.12 -6.04 19.68
N ALA A 287 13.80 -5.06 20.28
CA ALA A 287 15.10 -5.26 20.93
C ALA A 287 15.01 -6.21 22.13
N ALA A 288 13.97 -6.05 22.97
CA ALA A 288 13.75 -6.90 24.15
C ALA A 288 13.47 -8.36 23.76
N ARG A 289 12.72 -8.59 22.67
CA ARG A 289 12.47 -9.94 22.14
C ARG A 289 13.76 -10.61 21.67
N ARG A 290 14.60 -9.91 20.92
CA ARG A 290 15.91 -10.40 20.46
C ARG A 290 16.85 -10.73 21.62
N THR A 291 16.89 -9.90 22.66
CA THR A 291 17.69 -10.16 23.88
C THR A 291 17.24 -11.46 24.59
N LYS A 292 15.94 -11.78 24.50
CA LYS A 292 15.37 -13.01 25.07
C LYS A 292 15.43 -14.23 24.13
N GLY A 293 16.03 -14.10 22.93
CA GLY A 293 16.08 -15.16 21.92
C GLY A 293 14.71 -15.50 21.32
N LEU A 294 13.73 -14.60 21.42
CA LEU A 294 12.39 -14.79 20.84
C LEU A 294 12.38 -14.36 19.36
N PRO A 295 11.51 -14.94 18.54
CA PRO A 295 11.32 -14.53 17.16
C PRO A 295 10.94 -13.04 17.05
N ASP A 296 11.41 -12.38 16.00
CA ASP A 296 11.00 -11.02 15.68
C ASP A 296 9.49 -10.95 15.45
N ALA A 297 8.81 -9.97 16.06
CA ALA A 297 7.37 -9.79 15.88
C ALA A 297 7.03 -9.12 14.54
N PHE A 298 7.98 -8.40 13.96
CA PHE A 298 7.83 -7.68 12.69
C PHE A 298 9.20 -7.43 12.04
N ASN A 299 9.21 -7.13 10.75
CA ASN A 299 10.41 -6.65 10.05
C ASN A 299 10.64 -5.19 10.42
N LEU A 300 11.85 -4.87 10.87
CA LEU A 300 12.24 -3.49 11.21
C LEU A 300 13.12 -2.93 10.10
N VAL A 301 12.62 -1.91 9.41
CA VAL A 301 13.35 -1.15 8.38
C VAL A 301 13.55 0.27 8.86
N VAL A 302 14.78 0.64 9.17
CA VAL A 302 15.14 2.00 9.62
C VAL A 302 16.21 2.56 8.71
N ARG A 303 16.01 3.78 8.24
CA ARG A 303 17.01 4.54 7.48
C ARG A 303 17.05 5.98 7.95
N SER A 304 18.26 6.52 8.04
CA SER A 304 18.48 7.95 8.24
C SER A 304 18.76 8.62 6.90
N ALA A 305 18.38 9.89 6.76
CA ALA A 305 18.73 10.69 5.59
C ALA A 305 20.26 10.89 5.45
N ALA A 306 20.93 11.06 6.59
CA ALA A 306 22.38 11.21 6.69
C ALA A 306 22.87 10.62 8.01
N PRO A 307 23.24 9.33 8.07
CA PRO A 307 23.64 8.67 9.32
C PRO A 307 24.89 9.29 9.95
N ASN A 308 25.72 9.96 9.17
CA ASN A 308 26.97 10.60 9.64
C ASN A 308 26.93 12.13 9.44
N TRP A 309 25.74 12.75 9.64
CA TRP A 309 25.61 14.20 9.49
C TRP A 309 26.70 14.99 10.24
N PRO A 310 27.30 16.03 9.64
CA PRO A 310 27.02 16.60 8.30
C PRO A 310 27.72 15.89 7.14
N GLU A 311 28.45 14.84 7.39
CA GLU A 311 29.15 14.06 6.38
C GLU A 311 28.22 13.01 5.72
N GLY A 312 28.56 12.62 4.49
CA GLY A 312 27.81 11.56 3.80
C GLY A 312 28.15 10.15 4.34
N PRO A 313 27.55 9.12 3.76
CA PRO A 313 26.67 9.17 2.58
C PRO A 313 25.26 9.66 2.91
N PHE A 314 24.66 10.38 1.96
CA PHE A 314 23.24 10.75 2.01
C PHE A 314 22.39 9.66 1.38
N LEU A 315 21.24 9.35 1.98
CA LEU A 315 20.33 8.32 1.48
C LEU A 315 19.80 8.67 0.08
N TRP A 316 19.45 9.94 -0.12
CA TRP A 316 18.95 10.45 -1.40
C TRP A 316 19.61 11.80 -1.75
N PRO A 317 20.88 11.79 -2.20
CA PRO A 317 21.66 13.02 -2.39
C PRO A 317 21.06 13.99 -3.39
N GLU A 318 20.33 13.50 -4.41
CA GLU A 318 19.72 14.31 -5.45
C GLU A 318 18.51 15.13 -4.95
N ARG A 319 17.87 14.68 -3.88
CA ARG A 319 16.67 15.34 -3.32
C ARG A 319 16.90 15.88 -1.92
N MET A 320 17.60 15.12 -1.09
CA MET A 320 17.85 15.39 0.33
C MET A 320 19.36 15.26 0.62
N GLY A 321 20.17 15.98 -0.17
CA GLY A 321 21.62 16.05 0.03
C GLY A 321 22.00 17.13 1.05
N TYR A 322 23.31 17.41 1.17
CA TYR A 322 23.87 18.35 2.15
C TYR A 322 23.13 19.69 2.19
N VAL A 323 22.89 20.31 1.03
CA VAL A 323 22.27 21.66 0.98
C VAL A 323 20.86 21.62 1.58
N ALA A 324 20.03 20.68 1.16
CA ALA A 324 18.65 20.57 1.64
C ALA A 324 18.58 20.25 3.15
N LEU A 325 19.46 19.40 3.65
CA LEU A 325 19.51 19.06 5.07
C LEU A 325 20.07 20.22 5.90
N LYS A 326 21.04 20.96 5.37
CA LYS A 326 21.58 22.16 6.01
C LYS A 326 20.54 23.29 6.11
N GLU A 327 19.74 23.50 5.09
CA GLU A 327 18.60 24.43 5.12
C GLU A 327 17.57 24.05 6.20
N ILE A 328 17.33 22.74 6.41
CA ILE A 328 16.45 22.26 7.49
C ILE A 328 17.09 22.52 8.85
N GLU A 329 18.40 22.28 9.03
CA GLU A 329 19.10 22.51 10.28
C GLU A 329 19.11 23.99 10.66
N ASP A 330 19.36 24.87 9.69
CA ASP A 330 19.48 26.30 9.90
C ASP A 330 18.09 27.00 10.02
N ASP A 331 16.99 26.31 9.72
CA ASP A 331 15.63 26.84 9.85
C ASP A 331 15.23 26.86 11.34
N PRO A 332 15.07 28.05 11.97
CA PRO A 332 14.73 28.14 13.39
C PRO A 332 13.36 27.56 13.74
N MET A 333 12.48 27.35 12.75
CA MET A 333 11.15 26.78 12.94
C MET A 333 11.16 25.26 12.81
N LYS A 334 12.14 24.70 12.10
CA LYS A 334 12.28 23.26 11.83
C LYS A 334 13.35 22.64 12.72
N GLY A 335 14.52 23.22 12.75
CA GLY A 335 15.63 22.94 13.66
C GLY A 335 16.11 21.49 13.75
N PRO A 336 16.96 21.18 14.73
CA PRO A 336 17.57 19.85 14.91
C PRO A 336 16.57 18.72 15.11
N ALA A 337 15.36 19.00 15.60
CA ALA A 337 14.32 17.98 15.80
C ALA A 337 13.86 17.31 14.51
N GLN A 338 13.89 18.01 13.36
CA GLN A 338 13.55 17.41 12.07
C GLN A 338 14.69 16.62 11.42
N LEU A 339 15.94 16.93 11.78
CA LEU A 339 17.09 16.13 11.33
C LEU A 339 17.22 14.81 12.11
N ALA A 340 16.77 14.81 13.37
CA ALA A 340 16.80 13.62 14.22
C ALA A 340 15.67 12.63 13.89
N ALA A 341 14.62 13.08 13.21
CA ALA A 341 13.50 12.26 12.75
C ALA A 341 13.73 11.74 11.34
#